data_b23f38bcad8d90edaa1382500ca218c2
#
_entry.id   b23f38bcad8d90edaa1382500ca218c2
#
_cell.length_a   1.000
_cell.length_b   1.000
_cell.length_c   1.000
_cell.angle_alpha   90.00
_cell.angle_beta   90.00
_cell.angle_gamma   90.00
#
_symmetry.space_group_name_H-M   'P 1'
#
loop_
_entity.id
_entity.type
_entity.pdbx_description
1 polymer ?
#
loop_
_entity_poly.entity_id
_entity_poly.type
_entity_poly.pdbx_seq_one_letter_code
_entity_poly.pdbx_strand_id
1 'polypeptide(L)'
;IIAIIVTVSIVNKHVPKTNRIATGKASDFNGSGTSDDPYKIENIEDLLKLSENVNSGITYSNQYFELTNKLDFQSDESYKNPKAKYDDVNKDGKVEDIKTELITANGFLPIGDSEHAFEGIFNGNDKTIRNYSVNIAQGAENNVLVGIFGNNKGRIINLKVTATISVDENIENTKVLIGTISAKNSGIIQTCKTEGTITASINAESSNIEVAGICAENSGKIIDTANSIAIISNQLKAGIVALNYVENNTENSGEITNCTNEGKIEEQTGSKYYTAGIVADNQNGNITSCTNNGKIDGKIVGGIVGKSTGYIVACQNTAEISNLKENSNDEEFAGGIVAILETATIENSKNTGNVIGSTNIGGIAGESKGTITQCRNDGQVSKVAGVICKTVNLGGLVGKNGEAARLSNSKNYGNVNSETDTLVNLGGICGILYNNSIVELCENNGAISGSGKEIIPNEDTNTNCASCTSNIGGSASTDDFGQLNIGIIYGKYQEI
;
A
#
# COMPACT_ATOMS: atom_id res chain seq x y z
N ILE A 1 -21.47 -36.05 8.46
CA ILE A 1 -21.14 -34.71 8.97
C ILE A 1 -21.70 -33.76 7.92
N ILE A 2 -22.83 -33.17 8.23
CA ILE A 2 -23.51 -32.19 7.37
C ILE A 2 -22.82 -30.85 7.64
N ALA A 3 -22.05 -30.36 6.68
CA ALA A 3 -21.58 -28.98 6.70
C ALA A 3 -22.79 -28.08 6.53
N ILE A 4 -23.21 -27.40 7.58
CA ILE A 4 -24.23 -26.37 7.51
C ILE A 4 -23.51 -25.11 7.03
N ILE A 5 -23.69 -24.80 5.75
CA ILE A 5 -23.34 -23.51 5.19
C ILE A 5 -24.28 -22.50 5.85
N VAL A 6 -23.77 -21.73 6.76
CA VAL A 6 -24.48 -20.58 7.31
C VAL A 6 -24.02 -19.35 6.55
N THR A 7 -24.83 -18.98 5.58
CA THR A 7 -24.81 -17.65 4.99
C THR A 7 -25.10 -16.65 6.09
N VAL A 8 -24.10 -15.88 6.49
CA VAL A 8 -24.36 -14.63 7.20
C VAL A 8 -24.90 -13.66 6.16
N SER A 9 -26.21 -13.73 5.95
CA SER A 9 -26.90 -12.55 5.49
C SER A 9 -26.64 -11.49 6.55
N ILE A 10 -25.76 -10.52 6.25
CA ILE A 10 -26.01 -9.16 6.76
C ILE A 10 -27.43 -8.95 6.32
N VAL A 11 -28.35 -9.08 7.25
CA VAL A 11 -29.75 -8.88 6.96
C VAL A 11 -29.85 -7.41 6.59
N ASN A 12 -29.66 -7.11 5.31
CA ASN A 12 -30.31 -6.00 4.66
C ASN A 12 -31.81 -6.30 4.75
N LYS A 13 -32.32 -6.39 5.98
CA LYS A 13 -33.74 -6.16 6.21
C LYS A 13 -33.92 -4.73 5.79
N HIS A 14 -34.51 -4.56 4.65
CA HIS A 14 -35.13 -3.37 4.16
C HIS A 14 -35.77 -2.64 5.34
N VAL A 15 -34.99 -1.82 6.01
CA VAL A 15 -35.52 -0.78 6.90
C VAL A 15 -36.20 0.17 5.93
N PRO A 16 -37.49 0.43 6.06
CA PRO A 16 -38.18 1.35 5.16
C PRO A 16 -37.36 2.63 5.06
N LYS A 17 -37.06 3.09 3.85
CA LYS A 17 -36.43 4.39 3.59
C LYS A 17 -37.35 5.49 4.12
N THR A 18 -37.35 5.72 5.42
CA THR A 18 -37.81 6.98 5.96
C THR A 18 -36.64 7.93 5.82
N ASN A 19 -36.80 9.00 5.06
CA ASN A 19 -35.91 10.17 5.09
C ASN A 19 -35.90 10.73 6.52
N ARG A 20 -35.16 10.06 7.40
CA ARG A 20 -34.79 10.63 8.68
C ARG A 20 -33.52 11.45 8.41
N ILE A 21 -33.68 12.77 8.38
CA ILE A 21 -32.61 13.64 8.86
C ILE A 21 -32.44 13.22 10.31
N ALA A 22 -31.54 12.24 10.54
CA ALA A 22 -31.28 11.77 11.88
C ALA A 22 -30.42 12.83 12.56
N THR A 23 -31.06 13.71 13.27
CA THR A 23 -30.41 14.41 14.37
C THR A 23 -30.01 13.34 15.36
N GLY A 24 -28.67 13.07 15.48
CA GLY A 24 -28.15 12.12 16.46
C GLY A 24 -28.82 12.37 17.80
N LYS A 25 -29.24 11.30 18.46
CA LYS A 25 -29.84 11.47 19.79
C LYS A 25 -28.73 11.99 20.70
N ALA A 26 -28.83 13.25 21.08
CA ALA A 26 -27.94 13.92 22.05
C ALA A 26 -27.86 13.20 23.41
N SER A 27 -28.58 12.09 23.58
CA SER A 27 -28.65 11.30 24.80
C SER A 27 -27.71 10.07 24.81
N ASP A 28 -27.01 9.77 23.71
CA ASP A 28 -26.25 8.54 23.60
C ASP A 28 -24.80 8.68 24.12
N PHE A 29 -24.29 9.91 24.21
CA PHE A 29 -22.92 10.21 24.64
C PHE A 29 -22.91 11.37 25.62
N ASN A 30 -21.92 11.41 26.50
CA ASN A 30 -21.62 12.59 27.30
C ASN A 30 -21.09 13.70 26.39
N GLY A 31 -21.48 14.96 26.64
CA GLY A 31 -21.14 16.11 25.80
C GLY A 31 -22.27 16.52 24.85
N SER A 32 -22.08 17.62 24.14
CA SER A 32 -23.08 18.20 23.23
C SER A 32 -22.76 18.00 21.74
N GLY A 33 -21.60 17.41 21.42
CA GLY A 33 -21.14 17.18 20.04
C GLY A 33 -20.63 18.43 19.33
N THR A 34 -20.40 19.53 20.05
CA THR A 34 -19.77 20.74 19.52
C THR A 34 -18.25 20.70 19.63
N SER A 35 -17.54 21.63 19.00
CA SER A 35 -16.07 21.75 19.13
C SER A 35 -15.60 21.99 20.56
N ASP A 36 -16.38 22.71 21.36
CA ASP A 36 -16.03 23.10 22.72
C ASP A 36 -16.48 22.06 23.76
N ASP A 37 -17.41 21.20 23.39
CA ASP A 37 -17.94 20.11 24.22
C ASP A 37 -18.25 18.88 23.33
N PRO A 38 -17.20 18.16 22.83
CA PRO A 38 -17.35 16.99 21.99
C PRO A 38 -18.09 15.85 22.70
N TYR A 39 -18.74 14.98 21.94
CA TYR A 39 -19.20 13.70 22.46
C TYR A 39 -18.02 12.86 22.95
N LYS A 40 -18.11 12.32 24.15
CA LYS A 40 -17.05 11.55 24.80
C LYS A 40 -17.16 10.06 24.46
N ILE A 41 -16.07 9.49 24.02
CA ILE A 41 -15.90 8.04 23.88
C ILE A 41 -15.00 7.61 25.05
N GLU A 42 -15.60 7.08 26.10
CA GLU A 42 -14.97 6.80 27.37
C GLU A 42 -14.56 5.33 27.51
N ASN A 43 -15.27 4.45 26.79
CA ASN A 43 -15.13 3.00 26.83
C ASN A 43 -15.50 2.36 25.48
N ILE A 44 -15.36 1.03 25.38
CA ILE A 44 -15.70 0.29 24.16
C ILE A 44 -17.20 0.34 23.86
N GLU A 45 -18.06 0.43 24.85
CA GLU A 45 -19.53 0.51 24.65
C GLU A 45 -19.93 1.79 23.89
N ASP A 46 -19.28 2.92 24.21
CA ASP A 46 -19.48 4.16 23.47
C ASP A 46 -19.02 4.02 22.02
N LEU A 47 -17.90 3.34 21.78
CA LEU A 47 -17.39 3.10 20.43
C LEU A 47 -18.36 2.21 19.63
N LEU A 48 -18.90 1.14 20.24
CA LEU A 48 -19.95 0.31 19.63
C LEU A 48 -21.19 1.11 19.32
N LYS A 49 -21.61 1.97 20.25
CA LYS A 49 -22.79 2.81 20.07
C LYS A 49 -22.63 3.78 18.90
N LEU A 50 -21.42 4.35 18.74
CA LEU A 50 -21.10 5.16 17.58
C LEU A 50 -21.21 4.34 16.28
N SER A 51 -20.67 3.11 16.25
CA SER A 51 -20.79 2.21 15.12
C SER A 51 -22.26 1.88 14.79
N GLU A 52 -23.05 1.46 15.78
CA GLU A 52 -24.48 1.17 15.60
C GLU A 52 -25.25 2.37 15.01
N ASN A 53 -25.00 3.55 15.53
CA ASN A 53 -25.67 4.77 15.09
C ASN A 53 -25.31 5.12 13.64
N VAL A 54 -24.00 5.11 13.29
CA VAL A 54 -23.57 5.41 11.92
C VAL A 54 -24.10 4.37 10.94
N ASN A 55 -24.00 3.08 11.26
CA ASN A 55 -24.49 2.00 10.42
C ASN A 55 -26.04 1.97 10.31
N SER A 56 -26.74 2.67 11.21
CA SER A 56 -28.19 2.91 11.09
C SER A 56 -28.54 4.18 10.29
N GLY A 57 -27.55 4.91 9.77
CA GLY A 57 -27.73 6.09 8.92
C GLY A 57 -27.57 7.44 9.62
N ILE A 58 -27.06 7.49 10.86
CA ILE A 58 -26.75 8.76 11.55
C ILE A 58 -25.32 9.16 11.18
N THR A 59 -25.13 10.11 10.28
CA THR A 59 -23.81 10.46 9.75
C THR A 59 -22.94 11.30 10.70
N TYR A 60 -23.54 11.95 11.68
CA TYR A 60 -22.88 12.90 12.60
C TYR A 60 -22.16 14.06 11.89
N SER A 61 -22.65 14.50 10.76
CA SER A 61 -22.05 15.59 10.00
C SER A 61 -21.87 16.85 10.87
N ASN A 62 -20.65 17.43 10.86
CA ASN A 62 -20.23 18.57 11.68
C ASN A 62 -20.31 18.36 13.21
N GLN A 63 -20.41 17.14 13.68
CA GLN A 63 -20.35 16.83 15.11
C GLN A 63 -18.99 16.29 15.50
N TYR A 64 -18.58 16.57 16.73
CA TYR A 64 -17.26 16.28 17.26
C TYR A 64 -17.33 15.15 18.28
N PHE A 65 -16.37 14.23 18.16
CA PHE A 65 -16.12 13.14 19.10
C PHE A 65 -14.70 13.20 19.62
N GLU A 66 -14.45 12.82 20.85
CA GLU A 66 -13.09 12.64 21.35
C GLU A 66 -12.95 11.38 22.21
N LEU A 67 -11.82 10.68 22.07
CA LEU A 67 -11.41 9.66 23.02
C LEU A 67 -10.94 10.34 24.31
N THR A 68 -11.55 9.99 25.43
CA THR A 68 -11.12 10.47 26.76
C THR A 68 -10.15 9.50 27.41
N ASN A 69 -10.27 8.21 27.10
CA ASN A 69 -9.47 7.13 27.67
C ASN A 69 -8.79 6.28 26.58
N LYS A 70 -7.76 5.54 26.95
CA LYS A 70 -7.28 4.40 26.18
C LYS A 70 -8.33 3.30 26.20
N LEU A 71 -8.71 2.79 25.03
CA LEU A 71 -9.62 1.66 24.92
C LEU A 71 -8.85 0.35 24.71
N ASP A 72 -9.35 -0.74 25.27
CA ASP A 72 -8.71 -2.05 25.21
C ASP A 72 -9.74 -3.15 25.02
N PHE A 73 -9.79 -3.72 23.82
CA PHE A 73 -10.73 -4.78 23.45
C PHE A 73 -10.55 -6.07 24.27
N GLN A 74 -9.40 -6.32 24.90
CA GLN A 74 -9.17 -7.54 25.69
C GLN A 74 -9.51 -7.38 27.17
N SER A 75 -9.49 -6.16 27.70
CA SER A 75 -9.68 -5.92 29.13
C SER A 75 -11.12 -5.64 29.54
N ASP A 76 -12.01 -5.42 28.60
CA ASP A 76 -13.41 -5.17 28.86
C ASP A 76 -14.18 -6.49 28.94
N GLU A 77 -14.52 -6.93 30.17
CA GLU A 77 -15.23 -8.18 30.39
C GLU A 77 -16.64 -8.22 29.77
N SER A 78 -17.25 -7.05 29.57
CA SER A 78 -18.57 -6.95 28.91
C SER A 78 -18.56 -7.45 27.46
N TYR A 79 -17.38 -7.48 26.84
CA TYR A 79 -17.17 -7.95 25.45
C TYR A 79 -16.64 -9.36 25.34
N LYS A 80 -16.28 -10.00 26.45
CA LYS A 80 -15.85 -11.43 26.46
C LYS A 80 -16.96 -12.38 26.03
N ASN A 81 -18.21 -11.92 25.99
CA ASN A 81 -19.35 -12.71 25.54
C ASN A 81 -20.24 -11.87 24.58
N PRO A 82 -19.84 -11.70 23.32
CA PRO A 82 -20.65 -10.97 22.32
C PRO A 82 -22.02 -11.62 22.10
N LYS A 83 -22.18 -12.91 22.39
CA LYS A 83 -23.46 -13.64 22.29
C LYS A 83 -24.57 -12.98 23.11
N ALA A 84 -24.28 -12.44 24.27
CA ALA A 84 -25.31 -11.90 25.17
C ALA A 84 -26.03 -10.65 24.67
N LYS A 85 -25.49 -9.93 23.71
CA LYS A 85 -26.05 -8.66 23.22
C LYS A 85 -26.80 -8.77 21.88
N TYR A 86 -26.57 -9.82 21.12
CA TYR A 86 -27.12 -10.03 19.76
C TYR A 86 -27.97 -11.27 19.59
N ASP A 87 -28.27 -11.99 20.66
CA ASP A 87 -28.78 -13.36 20.67
C ASP A 87 -30.28 -13.51 20.32
N ASP A 88 -31.04 -12.46 20.14
CA ASP A 88 -32.45 -12.56 19.78
C ASP A 88 -32.92 -11.37 18.93
N VAL A 89 -32.43 -11.32 17.69
CA VAL A 89 -32.75 -10.25 16.74
C VAL A 89 -34.21 -10.28 16.33
N ASN A 90 -34.86 -11.47 16.35
CA ASN A 90 -36.26 -11.63 15.98
C ASN A 90 -37.21 -11.87 17.16
N LYS A 91 -36.69 -11.90 18.41
CA LYS A 91 -37.44 -12.07 19.66
C LYS A 91 -38.33 -13.32 19.67
N ASP A 92 -37.88 -14.38 19.03
CA ASP A 92 -38.62 -15.65 19.02
C ASP A 92 -38.21 -16.59 20.16
N GLY A 93 -37.34 -16.12 21.06
CA GLY A 93 -36.85 -16.88 22.22
C GLY A 93 -35.82 -17.95 21.85
N LYS A 94 -35.31 -17.97 20.63
CA LYS A 94 -34.22 -18.84 20.19
C LYS A 94 -32.99 -17.99 19.96
N VAL A 95 -31.88 -18.42 20.58
CA VAL A 95 -30.54 -17.94 20.24
C VAL A 95 -30.25 -18.43 18.83
N GLU A 96 -30.59 -17.62 17.82
CA GLU A 96 -30.02 -17.83 16.51
C GLU A 96 -28.58 -17.41 16.64
N ASP A 97 -27.69 -18.40 16.56
CA ASP A 97 -26.28 -18.14 16.34
C ASP A 97 -26.18 -17.24 15.09
N ILE A 98 -26.21 -15.94 15.28
CA ILE A 98 -25.60 -15.04 14.32
C ILE A 98 -24.14 -15.46 14.40
N LYS A 99 -23.77 -16.37 13.52
CA LYS A 99 -22.40 -16.77 13.38
C LYS A 99 -21.65 -15.54 12.91
N THR A 100 -21.21 -14.77 13.87
CA THR A 100 -20.20 -13.74 13.74
C THR A 100 -18.86 -14.39 13.39
N GLU A 101 -18.86 -15.27 12.39
CA GLU A 101 -17.65 -15.79 11.77
C GLU A 101 -16.91 -14.71 11.00
N LEU A 102 -17.54 -13.55 10.82
CA LEU A 102 -17.04 -12.47 9.98
C LEU A 102 -16.08 -11.52 10.65
N ILE A 103 -16.31 -11.14 11.91
CA ILE A 103 -15.50 -10.07 12.51
C ILE A 103 -15.54 -10.26 14.02
N THR A 104 -14.45 -10.68 14.59
CA THR A 104 -14.41 -10.78 16.03
C THR A 104 -13.24 -10.05 16.66
N ALA A 105 -13.29 -8.74 16.61
CA ALA A 105 -12.93 -8.02 17.80
C ALA A 105 -14.21 -7.97 18.63
N ASN A 106 -14.53 -9.01 19.37
CA ASN A 106 -15.66 -9.04 20.31
C ASN A 106 -17.01 -8.51 19.75
N GLY A 107 -17.32 -8.72 18.48
CA GLY A 107 -18.54 -8.24 17.83
C GLY A 107 -18.53 -6.77 17.40
N PHE A 108 -17.38 -6.09 17.40
CA PHE A 108 -17.25 -4.74 16.89
C PHE A 108 -17.42 -4.71 15.36
N LEU A 109 -18.42 -4.00 14.87
CA LEU A 109 -18.56 -3.63 13.48
C LEU A 109 -17.85 -2.30 13.24
N PRO A 110 -17.12 -2.13 12.12
CA PRO A 110 -16.52 -0.84 11.80
C PRO A 110 -17.54 0.31 11.79
N ILE A 111 -17.09 1.49 12.16
CA ILE A 111 -17.90 2.71 12.11
C ILE A 111 -18.11 3.10 10.64
N GLY A 112 -19.34 2.99 10.15
CA GLY A 112 -19.69 3.14 8.74
C GLY A 112 -19.58 1.85 7.95
N ASP A 113 -20.49 1.65 7.01
CA ASP A 113 -20.59 0.49 6.13
C ASP A 113 -20.56 0.92 4.64
N SER A 114 -20.95 0.03 3.73
CA SER A 114 -20.99 0.34 2.29
C SER A 114 -22.04 1.39 1.91
N GLU A 115 -23.08 1.57 2.71
CA GLU A 115 -24.19 2.49 2.45
C GLU A 115 -24.10 3.76 3.31
N HIS A 116 -23.51 3.67 4.49
CA HIS A 116 -23.44 4.73 5.48
C HIS A 116 -21.99 5.09 5.82
N ALA A 117 -21.68 6.36 5.79
CA ALA A 117 -20.36 6.84 6.13
C ALA A 117 -20.39 7.69 7.41
N PHE A 118 -19.30 7.66 8.15
CA PHE A 118 -19.05 8.63 9.20
C PHE A 118 -18.65 9.97 8.57
N GLU A 119 -19.37 11.05 8.92
CA GLU A 119 -19.14 12.41 8.40
C GLU A 119 -18.72 13.40 9.49
N GLY A 120 -18.61 12.94 10.73
CA GLY A 120 -18.19 13.75 11.87
C GLY A 120 -16.68 13.99 11.95
N ILE A 121 -16.26 14.57 13.07
CA ILE A 121 -14.86 14.77 13.44
C ILE A 121 -14.56 13.88 14.64
N PHE A 122 -13.70 12.89 14.47
CA PHE A 122 -13.26 11.99 15.53
C PHE A 122 -11.81 12.31 15.92
N ASN A 123 -11.63 12.85 17.13
CA ASN A 123 -10.32 13.12 17.70
C ASN A 123 -9.91 11.98 18.65
N GLY A 124 -8.91 11.21 18.26
CA GLY A 124 -8.32 10.19 19.12
C GLY A 124 -7.56 10.75 20.34
N ASN A 125 -7.32 12.08 20.35
CA ASN A 125 -6.69 12.78 21.47
C ASN A 125 -5.38 12.11 21.96
N ASP A 126 -4.60 11.60 20.99
CA ASP A 126 -3.38 10.80 21.19
C ASP A 126 -3.57 9.52 22.03
N LYS A 127 -4.80 9.11 22.29
CA LYS A 127 -5.12 7.85 22.96
C LYS A 127 -5.02 6.67 21.99
N THR A 128 -4.91 5.48 22.56
CA THR A 128 -4.78 4.24 21.78
C THR A 128 -6.03 3.38 21.93
N ILE A 129 -6.59 2.94 20.81
CA ILE A 129 -7.45 1.77 20.75
C ILE A 129 -6.55 0.56 20.52
N ARG A 130 -6.47 -0.34 21.51
CA ARG A 130 -5.54 -1.48 21.46
C ARG A 130 -6.24 -2.83 21.43
N ASN A 131 -5.48 -3.84 21.00
CA ASN A 131 -5.93 -5.21 20.87
C ASN A 131 -7.15 -5.37 19.95
N TYR A 132 -7.25 -4.49 18.94
CA TYR A 132 -8.21 -4.68 17.86
C TYR A 132 -7.83 -5.92 17.07
N SER A 133 -8.62 -7.01 17.23
CA SER A 133 -8.34 -8.30 16.62
C SER A 133 -9.49 -8.71 15.71
N VAL A 134 -9.17 -9.04 14.47
CA VAL A 134 -10.14 -9.47 13.46
C VAL A 134 -9.65 -10.74 12.79
N ASN A 135 -10.55 -11.73 12.68
CA ASN A 135 -10.32 -12.91 11.87
C ASN A 135 -11.46 -13.03 10.84
N ILE A 136 -11.12 -12.98 9.56
CA ILE A 136 -12.07 -13.11 8.47
C ILE A 136 -12.07 -14.57 8.04
N ALA A 137 -13.16 -15.27 8.36
CA ALA A 137 -13.30 -16.71 8.11
C ALA A 137 -13.84 -17.00 6.71
N GLN A 138 -13.70 -18.26 6.29
CA GLN A 138 -14.33 -18.78 5.08
C GLN A 138 -15.86 -18.57 5.11
N GLY A 139 -16.44 -18.18 3.97
CA GLY A 139 -17.89 -17.95 3.84
C GLY A 139 -18.32 -16.51 4.16
N ALA A 140 -17.36 -15.60 4.34
CA ALA A 140 -17.65 -14.17 4.41
C ALA A 140 -18.32 -13.69 3.11
N GLU A 141 -19.38 -12.88 3.25
CA GLU A 141 -20.11 -12.35 2.10
C GLU A 141 -19.37 -11.17 1.44
N ASN A 142 -19.81 -10.79 0.24
CA ASN A 142 -19.22 -9.71 -0.57
C ASN A 142 -19.06 -8.38 0.19
N ASN A 143 -17.92 -7.71 -0.01
CA ASN A 143 -17.59 -6.37 0.49
C ASN A 143 -17.39 -6.28 2.01
N VAL A 144 -16.46 -7.03 2.53
CA VAL A 144 -16.02 -6.94 3.93
C VAL A 144 -15.14 -5.70 4.14
N LEU A 145 -15.56 -4.82 5.02
CA LEU A 145 -14.78 -3.63 5.44
C LEU A 145 -14.14 -3.91 6.80
N VAL A 146 -12.83 -3.70 6.93
CA VAL A 146 -12.07 -3.94 8.17
C VAL A 146 -11.29 -2.71 8.56
N GLY A 147 -11.49 -2.25 9.79
CA GLY A 147 -10.85 -1.09 10.39
C GLY A 147 -11.66 -0.59 11.59
N ILE A 148 -11.15 0.42 12.28
CA ILE A 148 -11.99 1.13 13.27
C ILE A 148 -13.14 1.83 12.55
N PHE A 149 -12.86 2.42 11.38
CA PHE A 149 -13.87 2.96 10.48
C PHE A 149 -13.98 2.07 9.23
N GLY A 150 -15.18 1.72 8.85
CA GLY A 150 -15.46 1.03 7.59
C GLY A 150 -15.49 2.02 6.43
N ASN A 151 -16.16 3.18 6.62
CA ASN A 151 -16.30 4.21 5.61
C ASN A 151 -16.25 5.62 6.23
N ASN A 152 -15.19 6.37 5.92
CA ASN A 152 -14.96 7.71 6.43
C ASN A 152 -15.14 8.76 5.33
N LYS A 153 -16.04 9.72 5.54
CA LYS A 153 -16.19 10.98 4.80
C LYS A 153 -15.89 12.21 5.66
N GLY A 154 -15.76 12.01 6.98
CA GLY A 154 -15.46 13.04 7.95
C GLY A 154 -13.94 13.21 8.18
N ARG A 155 -13.56 13.49 9.42
CA ARG A 155 -12.17 13.64 9.82
C ARG A 155 -11.84 12.72 10.99
N ILE A 156 -10.76 11.96 10.85
CA ILE A 156 -10.18 11.14 11.90
C ILE A 156 -8.79 11.71 12.20
N ILE A 157 -8.59 12.17 13.43
CA ILE A 157 -7.35 12.85 13.81
C ILE A 157 -6.77 12.29 15.13
N ASN A 158 -5.44 12.30 15.24
CA ASN A 158 -4.70 11.96 16.48
C ASN A 158 -5.06 10.58 17.07
N LEU A 159 -5.41 9.60 16.23
CA LEU A 159 -5.80 8.26 16.67
C LEU A 159 -4.63 7.29 16.58
N LYS A 160 -4.41 6.50 17.65
CA LYS A 160 -3.48 5.37 17.66
C LYS A 160 -4.26 4.06 17.73
N VAL A 161 -3.87 3.08 16.90
CA VAL A 161 -4.51 1.75 16.90
C VAL A 161 -3.46 0.66 16.91
N THR A 162 -3.61 -0.33 17.81
CA THR A 162 -2.87 -1.59 17.71
C THR A 162 -3.79 -2.71 17.27
N ALA A 163 -3.41 -3.43 16.21
CA ALA A 163 -4.28 -4.41 15.58
C ALA A 163 -3.58 -5.74 15.28
N THR A 164 -4.38 -6.82 15.29
CA THR A 164 -4.01 -8.12 14.75
C THR A 164 -5.13 -8.57 13.82
N ILE A 165 -4.89 -8.59 12.52
CA ILE A 165 -5.89 -8.92 11.51
C ILE A 165 -5.44 -10.15 10.73
N SER A 166 -6.31 -11.13 10.57
CA SER A 166 -6.06 -12.33 9.78
C SER A 166 -7.22 -12.62 8.84
N VAL A 167 -6.89 -13.22 7.69
CA VAL A 167 -7.84 -13.69 6.69
C VAL A 167 -7.62 -15.18 6.48
N ASP A 168 -8.69 -15.97 6.46
CA ASP A 168 -8.62 -17.39 6.11
C ASP A 168 -8.16 -17.55 4.66
N GLU A 169 -7.18 -18.41 4.42
CA GLU A 169 -6.59 -18.65 3.11
C GLU A 169 -7.57 -19.22 2.05
N ASN A 170 -8.70 -19.78 2.50
CA ASN A 170 -9.71 -20.41 1.65
C ASN A 170 -10.94 -19.50 1.42
N ILE A 171 -10.83 -18.21 1.67
CA ILE A 171 -11.91 -17.26 1.37
C ILE A 171 -12.12 -17.15 -0.15
N GLU A 172 -13.37 -17.24 -0.60
CA GLU A 172 -13.72 -17.24 -2.02
C GLU A 172 -14.80 -16.21 -2.35
N ASN A 173 -14.77 -15.66 -3.57
CA ASN A 173 -15.79 -14.77 -4.13
C ASN A 173 -16.09 -13.55 -3.27
N THR A 174 -15.08 -13.03 -2.55
CA THR A 174 -15.24 -11.96 -1.59
C THR A 174 -14.28 -10.80 -1.91
N LYS A 175 -14.78 -9.57 -1.84
CA LYS A 175 -13.95 -8.38 -1.77
C LYS A 175 -13.72 -7.99 -0.31
N VAL A 176 -12.47 -7.88 0.11
CA VAL A 176 -12.10 -7.49 1.47
C VAL A 176 -11.21 -6.26 1.43
N LEU A 177 -11.61 -5.23 2.15
CA LEU A 177 -10.84 -4.00 2.30
C LEU A 177 -10.32 -3.90 3.74
N ILE A 178 -9.01 -3.98 3.90
CA ILE A 178 -8.34 -3.94 5.20
C ILE A 178 -7.53 -2.66 5.32
N GLY A 179 -7.98 -1.77 6.19
CA GLY A 179 -7.24 -0.59 6.61
C GLY A 179 -7.45 -0.37 8.10
N THR A 180 -6.38 -0.40 8.90
CA THR A 180 -6.50 -0.41 10.37
C THR A 180 -7.24 0.81 10.93
N ILE A 181 -7.07 1.98 10.31
CA ILE A 181 -7.84 3.18 10.65
C ILE A 181 -9.17 3.17 9.92
N SER A 182 -9.16 3.01 8.59
CA SER A 182 -10.38 3.00 7.80
C SER A 182 -10.26 2.07 6.58
N ALA A 183 -11.28 1.29 6.29
CA ALA A 183 -11.31 0.51 5.06
C ALA A 183 -11.43 1.44 3.84
N LYS A 184 -12.32 2.44 3.90
CA LYS A 184 -12.51 3.48 2.86
C LYS A 184 -12.38 4.88 3.44
N ASN A 185 -11.70 5.76 2.72
CA ASN A 185 -11.56 7.16 3.09
C ASN A 185 -11.80 8.08 1.90
N SER A 186 -12.83 8.90 1.96
CA SER A 186 -13.03 10.07 1.08
C SER A 186 -13.00 11.39 1.86
N GLY A 187 -12.78 11.32 3.18
CA GLY A 187 -12.56 12.44 4.09
C GLY A 187 -11.09 12.69 4.38
N ILE A 188 -10.77 12.93 5.65
CA ILE A 188 -9.41 13.23 6.12
C ILE A 188 -9.00 12.26 7.22
N ILE A 189 -7.82 11.65 7.08
CA ILE A 189 -7.12 10.93 8.14
C ILE A 189 -5.83 11.71 8.40
N GLN A 190 -5.63 12.16 9.64
CA GLN A 190 -4.48 13.02 9.96
C GLN A 190 -3.86 12.68 11.31
N THR A 191 -2.54 12.68 11.38
CA THR A 191 -1.76 12.47 12.62
C THR A 191 -2.13 11.16 13.33
N CYS A 192 -2.46 10.12 12.55
CA CYS A 192 -2.80 8.80 13.06
C CYS A 192 -1.58 7.86 13.08
N LYS A 193 -1.61 6.85 13.95
CA LYS A 193 -0.54 5.84 14.03
C LYS A 193 -1.12 4.44 14.18
N THR A 194 -0.49 3.48 13.51
CA THR A 194 -0.89 2.06 13.60
C THR A 194 0.30 1.17 13.93
N GLU A 195 0.05 0.09 14.66
CA GLU A 195 1.05 -0.90 15.07
C GLU A 195 0.40 -2.29 15.13
N GLY A 196 1.14 -3.34 14.87
CA GLY A 196 0.69 -4.73 14.98
C GLY A 196 0.97 -5.56 13.74
N THR A 197 0.04 -6.45 13.36
CA THR A 197 0.23 -7.38 12.25
C THR A 197 -1.05 -7.56 11.43
N ILE A 198 -0.88 -7.69 10.10
CA ILE A 198 -1.93 -8.12 9.17
C ILE A 198 -1.41 -9.32 8.39
N THR A 199 -2.16 -10.45 8.41
CA THR A 199 -1.89 -11.64 7.60
C THR A 199 -3.09 -11.88 6.69
N ALA A 200 -2.91 -11.70 5.38
CA ALA A 200 -4.01 -11.74 4.41
C ALA A 200 -3.58 -12.42 3.11
N SER A 201 -3.25 -13.70 3.19
CA SER A 201 -2.87 -14.50 2.02
C SER A 201 -3.97 -15.49 1.72
N ILE A 202 -4.36 -15.58 0.45
CA ILE A 202 -5.44 -16.46 -0.01
C ILE A 202 -5.00 -17.35 -1.17
N ASN A 203 -5.63 -18.53 -1.26
CA ASN A 203 -5.39 -19.50 -2.31
C ASN A 203 -6.28 -19.30 -3.54
N ALA A 204 -7.44 -18.65 -3.38
CA ALA A 204 -8.43 -18.49 -4.43
C ALA A 204 -8.22 -17.21 -5.27
N GLU A 205 -8.22 -17.35 -6.60
CA GLU A 205 -8.15 -16.21 -7.52
C GLU A 205 -9.46 -15.40 -7.60
N SER A 206 -10.57 -15.97 -7.11
CA SER A 206 -11.89 -15.35 -7.17
C SER A 206 -12.13 -14.24 -6.16
N SER A 207 -11.26 -14.09 -5.16
CA SER A 207 -11.35 -13.04 -4.16
C SER A 207 -10.37 -11.91 -4.44
N ASN A 208 -10.73 -10.70 -4.05
CA ASN A 208 -9.89 -9.51 -4.15
C ASN A 208 -9.72 -8.89 -2.77
N ILE A 209 -8.49 -8.85 -2.29
CA ILE A 209 -8.18 -8.27 -0.99
C ILE A 209 -7.23 -7.08 -1.18
N GLU A 210 -7.60 -5.96 -0.63
CA GLU A 210 -6.79 -4.76 -0.58
C GLU A 210 -6.34 -4.52 0.87
N VAL A 211 -5.03 -4.52 1.09
CA VAL A 211 -4.45 -4.52 2.44
C VAL A 211 -3.58 -3.29 2.65
N ALA A 212 -3.86 -2.54 3.69
CA ALA A 212 -3.00 -1.43 4.08
C ALA A 212 -2.92 -1.25 5.61
N GLY A 213 -1.79 -0.72 6.06
CA GLY A 213 -1.62 -0.40 7.47
C GLY A 213 -2.55 0.70 7.95
N ILE A 214 -2.94 1.65 7.09
CA ILE A 214 -3.81 2.79 7.43
C ILE A 214 -5.17 2.68 6.75
N CYS A 215 -5.23 2.65 5.41
CA CYS A 215 -6.48 2.72 4.66
C CYS A 215 -6.41 1.87 3.38
N ALA A 216 -7.40 1.01 3.12
CA ALA A 216 -7.40 0.19 1.92
C ALA A 216 -7.68 1.02 0.66
N GLU A 217 -8.80 1.73 0.58
CA GLU A 217 -9.16 2.62 -0.54
C GLU A 217 -9.20 4.09 -0.08
N ASN A 218 -8.42 4.95 -0.74
CA ASN A 218 -8.39 6.39 -0.45
C ASN A 218 -8.71 7.23 -1.68
N SER A 219 -9.76 8.04 -1.59
CA SER A 219 -10.06 9.15 -2.51
C SER A 219 -10.03 10.51 -1.80
N GLY A 220 -9.77 10.54 -0.49
CA GLY A 220 -9.66 11.73 0.33
C GLY A 220 -8.20 12.14 0.58
N LYS A 221 -7.92 12.57 1.82
CA LYS A 221 -6.58 13.00 2.25
C LYS A 221 -6.05 12.15 3.41
N ILE A 222 -4.79 11.78 3.34
CA ILE A 222 -4.05 11.17 4.45
C ILE A 222 -2.79 11.99 4.70
N ILE A 223 -2.67 12.54 5.91
CA ILE A 223 -1.66 13.55 6.22
C ILE A 223 -0.97 13.22 7.55
N ASP A 224 0.35 13.42 7.64
CA ASP A 224 1.14 13.30 8.88
C ASP A 224 0.93 11.96 9.61
N THR A 225 0.71 10.87 8.89
CA THR A 225 0.27 9.58 9.45
C THR A 225 1.38 8.53 9.31
N ALA A 226 1.54 7.69 10.34
CA ALA A 226 2.59 6.69 10.39
C ALA A 226 2.04 5.27 10.55
N ASN A 227 2.60 4.33 9.79
CA ASN A 227 2.34 2.90 9.92
C ASN A 227 3.54 2.15 10.46
N SER A 228 3.33 1.30 11.46
CA SER A 228 4.30 0.32 11.97
C SER A 228 3.73 -1.11 11.97
N ILE A 229 2.64 -1.34 11.22
CA ILE A 229 2.06 -2.69 11.04
C ILE A 229 2.95 -3.51 10.12
N ALA A 230 3.27 -4.72 10.53
CA ALA A 230 3.85 -5.72 9.64
C ALA A 230 2.74 -6.38 8.81
N ILE A 231 2.92 -6.40 7.48
CA ILE A 231 1.93 -6.96 6.54
C ILE A 231 2.53 -8.18 5.83
N ILE A 232 1.81 -9.31 5.88
CA ILE A 232 2.14 -10.53 5.17
C ILE A 232 0.95 -10.86 4.26
N SER A 233 1.14 -10.82 2.93
CA SER A 233 0.04 -11.02 1.99
C SER A 233 0.53 -11.42 0.60
N ASN A 234 -0.28 -12.13 -0.17
CA ASN A 234 -0.10 -12.33 -1.62
C ASN A 234 -1.04 -11.45 -2.47
N GLN A 235 -1.64 -10.43 -1.88
CA GLN A 235 -2.63 -9.55 -2.48
C GLN A 235 -2.08 -8.12 -2.65
N LEU A 236 -2.90 -7.20 -3.16
CA LEU A 236 -2.55 -5.77 -3.27
C LEU A 236 -2.28 -5.19 -1.88
N LYS A 237 -1.07 -4.66 -1.64
CA LYS A 237 -0.67 -4.27 -0.28
C LYS A 237 0.29 -3.12 -0.19
N ALA A 238 0.06 -2.27 0.82
CA ALA A 238 0.99 -1.18 1.15
C ALA A 238 0.96 -0.79 2.63
N GLY A 239 2.01 -0.07 3.06
CA GLY A 239 2.08 0.44 4.44
C GLY A 239 1.00 1.47 4.75
N ILE A 240 0.68 2.38 3.84
CA ILE A 240 -0.29 3.46 4.07
C ILE A 240 -1.60 3.21 3.32
N VAL A 241 -1.59 3.04 2.00
CA VAL A 241 -2.81 2.88 1.20
C VAL A 241 -2.64 1.79 0.14
N ALA A 242 -3.57 0.86 0.03
CA ALA A 242 -3.53 -0.14 -1.04
C ALA A 242 -3.93 0.46 -2.39
N LEU A 243 -5.08 1.13 -2.48
CA LEU A 243 -5.57 1.81 -3.67
C LEU A 243 -5.83 3.30 -3.39
N ASN A 244 -5.08 4.18 -4.06
CA ASN A 244 -5.27 5.63 -4.00
C ASN A 244 -5.76 6.15 -5.35
N TYR A 245 -6.85 6.90 -5.36
CA TYR A 245 -7.46 7.37 -6.61
C TYR A 245 -8.11 8.75 -6.48
N VAL A 246 -8.25 9.43 -7.61
CA VAL A 246 -8.97 10.69 -7.72
C VAL A 246 -10.41 10.43 -8.14
N GLU A 247 -11.35 10.82 -7.32
CA GLU A 247 -12.78 10.65 -7.60
C GLU A 247 -13.34 11.86 -8.36
N ASN A 248 -13.93 11.61 -9.54
CA ASN A 248 -14.65 12.62 -10.34
C ASN A 248 -13.86 13.92 -10.63
N ASN A 249 -12.55 13.85 -10.76
CA ASN A 249 -11.67 15.01 -10.96
C ASN A 249 -11.83 16.13 -9.91
N THR A 250 -12.21 15.78 -8.68
CA THR A 250 -12.30 16.72 -7.58
C THR A 250 -10.92 17.19 -7.16
N GLU A 251 -10.72 18.51 -7.09
CA GLU A 251 -9.47 19.09 -6.55
C GLU A 251 -9.22 18.57 -5.14
N ASN A 252 -7.96 18.24 -4.84
CA ASN A 252 -7.51 17.71 -3.54
C ASN A 252 -8.06 16.32 -3.16
N SER A 253 -8.42 15.50 -4.12
CA SER A 253 -8.77 14.11 -3.94
C SER A 253 -7.54 13.21 -4.16
N GLY A 254 -7.47 12.07 -3.47
CA GLY A 254 -6.35 11.14 -3.59
C GLY A 254 -5.00 11.73 -3.12
N GLU A 255 -5.00 12.56 -2.07
CA GLU A 255 -3.79 13.23 -1.55
C GLU A 255 -3.18 12.45 -0.38
N ILE A 256 -1.88 12.16 -0.45
CA ILE A 256 -1.11 11.52 0.62
C ILE A 256 0.14 12.36 0.87
N THR A 257 0.23 12.96 2.06
CA THR A 257 1.28 13.92 2.37
C THR A 257 1.93 13.64 3.72
N ASN A 258 3.27 13.69 3.75
CA ASN A 258 4.09 13.56 4.96
C ASN A 258 3.78 12.28 5.76
N CYS A 259 3.55 11.17 5.06
CA CYS A 259 3.28 9.87 5.68
C CYS A 259 4.53 9.01 5.74
N THR A 260 4.62 8.17 6.79
CA THR A 260 5.77 7.30 7.01
C THR A 260 5.35 5.84 7.18
N ASN A 261 6.02 4.95 6.46
CA ASN A 261 5.94 3.53 6.73
C ASN A 261 7.21 3.03 7.44
N GLU A 262 7.03 2.45 8.62
CA GLU A 262 8.05 1.74 9.40
C GLU A 262 7.83 0.23 9.38
N GLY A 263 6.64 -0.21 8.98
CA GLY A 263 6.22 -1.60 8.97
C GLY A 263 6.89 -2.41 7.87
N LYS A 264 7.32 -3.62 8.19
CA LYS A 264 7.78 -4.59 7.20
C LYS A 264 6.62 -5.08 6.36
N ILE A 265 6.82 -5.19 5.05
CA ILE A 265 5.82 -5.75 4.13
C ILE A 265 6.43 -6.95 3.42
N GLU A 266 5.82 -8.11 3.60
CA GLU A 266 6.26 -9.37 3.04
C GLU A 266 5.22 -9.91 2.07
N GLU A 267 5.71 -10.37 0.93
CA GLU A 267 4.91 -11.10 -0.02
C GLU A 267 4.99 -12.60 0.28
N GLN A 268 3.85 -13.26 0.18
CA GLN A 268 3.81 -14.72 0.06
C GLN A 268 3.76 -15.14 -1.40
N THR A 269 4.17 -16.37 -1.66
CA THR A 269 4.24 -16.96 -3.01
C THR A 269 2.92 -16.85 -3.78
N GLY A 270 3.02 -16.69 -5.10
CA GLY A 270 1.86 -16.64 -6.00
C GLY A 270 1.24 -15.26 -6.21
N SER A 271 1.84 -14.19 -5.72
CA SER A 271 1.33 -12.84 -5.94
C SER A 271 1.50 -12.38 -7.40
N LYS A 272 0.50 -11.65 -7.87
CA LYS A 272 0.52 -10.90 -9.14
C LYS A 272 0.23 -9.40 -8.94
N TYR A 273 0.16 -8.97 -7.69
CA TYR A 273 -0.27 -7.63 -7.30
C TYR A 273 0.91 -6.73 -6.93
N TYR A 274 0.65 -5.44 -6.83
CA TYR A 274 1.64 -4.43 -6.46
C TYR A 274 1.87 -4.40 -4.95
N THR A 275 3.12 -4.15 -4.58
CA THR A 275 3.57 -4.02 -3.19
C THR A 275 4.33 -2.72 -3.02
N ALA A 276 4.06 -1.96 -1.95
CA ALA A 276 4.76 -0.71 -1.72
C ALA A 276 4.80 -0.26 -0.25
N GLY A 277 5.74 0.64 0.07
CA GLY A 277 5.81 1.24 1.40
C GLY A 277 4.67 2.22 1.68
N ILE A 278 4.26 3.00 0.70
CA ILE A 278 3.24 4.05 0.86
C ILE A 278 1.97 3.68 0.09
N VAL A 279 2.01 3.50 -1.21
CA VAL A 279 0.81 3.21 -2.01
C VAL A 279 1.06 2.07 -2.99
N ALA A 280 0.23 1.02 -2.97
CA ALA A 280 0.42 -0.08 -3.90
C ALA A 280 -0.03 0.29 -5.33
N ASP A 281 -1.22 0.85 -5.50
CA ASP A 281 -1.72 1.35 -6.80
C ASP A 281 -2.19 2.82 -6.65
N ASN A 282 -1.51 3.74 -7.36
CA ASN A 282 -1.81 5.17 -7.34
C ASN A 282 -2.41 5.61 -8.67
N GLN A 283 -3.72 5.81 -8.69
CA GLN A 283 -4.51 6.20 -9.86
C GLN A 283 -4.76 7.71 -9.85
N ASN A 284 -3.88 8.47 -10.50
CA ASN A 284 -3.91 9.93 -10.63
C ASN A 284 -3.80 10.73 -9.30
N GLY A 285 -3.54 10.08 -8.17
CA GLY A 285 -3.39 10.75 -6.88
C GLY A 285 -2.02 11.43 -6.71
N ASN A 286 -1.92 12.30 -5.71
CA ASN A 286 -0.69 13.03 -5.37
C ASN A 286 -0.05 12.46 -4.11
N ILE A 287 1.22 12.09 -4.20
CA ILE A 287 2.01 11.58 -3.08
C ILE A 287 3.19 12.53 -2.86
N THR A 288 3.23 13.18 -1.70
CA THR A 288 4.22 14.23 -1.43
C THR A 288 4.90 14.02 -0.08
N SER A 289 6.21 14.18 -0.05
CA SER A 289 7.03 14.17 1.19
C SER A 289 6.86 12.90 2.04
N CYS A 290 6.55 11.77 1.43
CA CYS A 290 6.38 10.50 2.14
C CYS A 290 7.69 9.72 2.25
N THR A 291 7.84 8.96 3.34
CA THR A 291 9.05 8.18 3.62
C THR A 291 8.73 6.71 3.89
N ASN A 292 9.48 5.83 3.24
CA ASN A 292 9.50 4.42 3.60
C ASN A 292 10.80 4.03 4.30
N ASN A 293 10.68 3.53 5.52
CA ASN A 293 11.76 2.98 6.34
C ASN A 293 11.59 1.46 6.58
N GLY A 294 10.44 0.90 6.22
CA GLY A 294 10.16 -0.54 6.37
C GLY A 294 10.67 -1.36 5.19
N LYS A 295 11.34 -2.48 5.46
CA LYS A 295 11.77 -3.42 4.41
C LYS A 295 10.55 -3.97 3.66
N ILE A 296 10.66 -4.06 2.32
CA ILE A 296 9.58 -4.54 1.46
C ILE A 296 10.06 -5.65 0.56
N ASP A 297 9.33 -6.76 0.56
CA ASP A 297 9.51 -7.86 -0.37
C ASP A 297 8.25 -8.02 -1.23
N GLY A 298 8.40 -8.15 -2.55
CA GLY A 298 7.27 -8.31 -3.47
C GLY A 298 7.67 -8.62 -4.91
N LYS A 299 6.76 -9.17 -5.72
CA LYS A 299 7.00 -9.48 -7.14
C LYS A 299 7.07 -8.21 -8.00
N ILE A 300 6.15 -7.28 -7.77
CA ILE A 300 6.11 -5.95 -8.38
C ILE A 300 6.18 -4.95 -7.23
N VAL A 301 7.38 -4.47 -6.93
CA VAL A 301 7.67 -3.80 -5.66
C VAL A 301 8.31 -2.43 -5.84
N GLY A 302 7.73 -1.43 -5.18
CA GLY A 302 8.29 -0.08 -5.10
C GLY A 302 8.46 0.41 -3.66
N GLY A 303 9.54 1.14 -3.40
CA GLY A 303 9.79 1.66 -2.05
C GLY A 303 8.70 2.62 -1.58
N ILE A 304 8.18 3.43 -2.47
CA ILE A 304 7.08 4.38 -2.23
C ILE A 304 5.81 3.91 -2.92
N VAL A 305 5.84 3.59 -4.20
CA VAL A 305 4.65 3.22 -4.97
C VAL A 305 4.88 1.95 -5.79
N GLY A 306 3.92 1.03 -5.81
CA GLY A 306 3.95 -0.15 -6.68
C GLY A 306 3.70 0.24 -8.14
N LYS A 307 2.54 0.82 -8.44
CA LYS A 307 2.22 1.37 -9.76
C LYS A 307 1.66 2.79 -9.64
N SER A 308 2.04 3.70 -10.53
CA SER A 308 1.55 5.08 -10.52
C SER A 308 1.17 5.62 -11.88
N THR A 309 0.01 6.31 -11.94
CA THR A 309 -0.39 7.24 -12.99
C THR A 309 -0.47 8.68 -12.46
N GLY A 310 -0.19 8.92 -11.17
CA GLY A 310 -0.23 10.22 -10.51
C GLY A 310 1.16 10.72 -10.08
N TYR A 311 1.21 11.88 -9.44
CA TYR A 311 2.44 12.57 -9.07
C TYR A 311 3.09 11.99 -7.80
N ILE A 312 4.43 11.88 -7.82
CA ILE A 312 5.26 11.49 -6.68
C ILE A 312 6.34 12.55 -6.50
N VAL A 313 6.29 13.31 -5.41
CA VAL A 313 7.17 14.49 -5.23
C VAL A 313 7.84 14.44 -3.86
N ALA A 314 9.14 14.71 -3.83
CA ALA A 314 9.95 14.83 -2.61
C ALA A 314 9.84 13.62 -1.65
N CYS A 315 9.64 12.41 -2.20
CA CYS A 315 9.53 11.18 -1.43
C CYS A 315 10.89 10.50 -1.21
N GLN A 316 11.01 9.75 -0.12
CA GLN A 316 12.25 9.06 0.23
C GLN A 316 12.01 7.59 0.58
N ASN A 317 12.81 6.70 -0.01
CA ASN A 317 12.97 5.33 0.47
C ASN A 317 14.34 5.15 1.13
N THR A 318 14.36 4.62 2.35
CA THR A 318 15.59 4.30 3.07
C THR A 318 15.79 2.80 3.26
N ALA A 319 14.73 2.03 3.06
CA ALA A 319 14.73 0.60 3.31
C ALA A 319 15.15 -0.23 2.10
N GLU A 320 15.58 -1.45 2.36
CA GLU A 320 15.81 -2.45 1.32
C GLU A 320 14.50 -2.84 0.64
N ILE A 321 14.53 -2.83 -0.69
CA ILE A 321 13.47 -3.33 -1.56
C ILE A 321 13.96 -4.61 -2.21
N SER A 322 13.22 -5.68 -2.05
CA SER A 322 13.58 -6.99 -2.56
C SER A 322 12.43 -7.60 -3.38
N ASN A 323 12.79 -8.10 -4.53
CA ASN A 323 11.89 -8.90 -5.34
C ASN A 323 12.06 -10.38 -4.97
N LEU A 324 10.97 -11.16 -5.01
CA LEU A 324 10.99 -12.55 -4.56
C LEU A 324 11.81 -13.47 -5.46
N LYS A 325 12.29 -14.56 -4.84
CA LYS A 325 13.21 -15.54 -5.42
C LYS A 325 12.47 -16.66 -6.16
N GLU A 326 11.65 -16.35 -7.15
CA GLU A 326 11.01 -17.38 -7.97
C GLU A 326 11.60 -17.40 -9.37
N ASN A 327 11.91 -18.60 -9.88
CA ASN A 327 12.24 -18.77 -11.29
C ASN A 327 10.99 -18.50 -12.12
N SER A 328 10.86 -17.32 -12.65
CA SER A 328 9.69 -16.86 -13.40
C SER A 328 10.08 -16.43 -14.81
N ASN A 329 9.23 -16.77 -15.77
CA ASN A 329 9.32 -16.20 -17.13
C ASN A 329 8.57 -14.88 -17.23
N ASP A 330 7.90 -14.44 -16.17
CA ASP A 330 7.13 -13.22 -16.12
C ASP A 330 8.05 -12.00 -15.92
N GLU A 331 7.65 -10.87 -16.46
CA GLU A 331 8.31 -9.60 -16.13
C GLU A 331 8.01 -9.21 -14.68
N GLU A 332 9.05 -8.94 -13.93
CA GLU A 332 9.00 -8.47 -12.55
C GLU A 332 9.66 -7.10 -12.46
N PHE A 333 9.26 -6.30 -11.48
CA PHE A 333 9.69 -4.92 -11.40
C PHE A 333 10.06 -4.57 -9.96
N ALA A 334 11.27 -4.05 -9.78
CA ALA A 334 11.73 -3.53 -8.50
C ALA A 334 12.28 -2.10 -8.66
N GLY A 335 11.71 -1.16 -7.92
CA GLY A 335 12.16 0.21 -7.94
C GLY A 335 12.30 0.82 -6.55
N GLY A 336 13.37 1.57 -6.33
CA GLY A 336 13.61 2.21 -5.03
C GLY A 336 12.52 3.22 -4.65
N ILE A 337 11.86 3.83 -5.65
CA ILE A 337 10.72 4.72 -5.47
C ILE A 337 9.45 4.08 -6.07
N VAL A 338 9.47 3.66 -7.31
CA VAL A 338 8.29 3.08 -7.97
C VAL A 338 8.66 1.81 -8.74
N ALA A 339 7.82 0.77 -8.67
CA ALA A 339 8.03 -0.39 -9.52
C ALA A 339 7.69 -0.08 -10.98
N ILE A 340 6.49 0.46 -11.25
CA ILE A 340 6.00 0.82 -12.60
C ILE A 340 5.46 2.25 -12.59
N LEU A 341 6.12 3.13 -13.36
CA LEU A 341 5.65 4.48 -13.65
C LEU A 341 5.01 4.51 -15.04
N GLU A 342 3.71 4.70 -15.09
CA GLU A 342 3.00 4.92 -16.35
C GLU A 342 3.15 6.38 -16.82
N THR A 343 2.12 7.03 -17.33
CA THR A 343 2.17 8.42 -17.82
C THR A 343 2.18 9.46 -16.69
N ALA A 344 3.04 9.30 -15.69
CA ALA A 344 3.09 10.10 -14.46
C ALA A 344 4.43 10.82 -14.28
N THR A 345 4.59 11.56 -13.19
CA THR A 345 5.83 12.28 -12.89
C THR A 345 6.36 11.93 -11.50
N ILE A 346 7.66 11.63 -11.44
CA ILE A 346 8.44 11.58 -10.20
C ILE A 346 9.41 12.75 -10.20
N GLU A 347 9.35 13.55 -9.15
CA GLU A 347 10.21 14.71 -9.01
C GLU A 347 10.87 14.76 -7.63
N ASN A 348 12.12 15.21 -7.58
CA ASN A 348 12.87 15.51 -6.36
C ASN A 348 12.83 14.40 -5.30
N SER A 349 12.81 13.13 -5.75
CA SER A 349 12.68 11.96 -4.86
C SER A 349 14.01 11.22 -4.75
N LYS A 350 14.20 10.55 -3.59
CA LYS A 350 15.48 9.94 -3.25
C LYS A 350 15.33 8.49 -2.77
N ASN A 351 16.15 7.60 -3.31
CA ASN A 351 16.36 6.28 -2.76
C ASN A 351 17.74 6.14 -2.11
N THR A 352 17.79 5.62 -0.90
CA THR A 352 19.04 5.26 -0.21
C THR A 352 19.09 3.78 0.18
N GLY A 353 17.97 3.07 0.07
CA GLY A 353 17.87 1.64 0.30
C GLY A 353 18.39 0.81 -0.89
N ASN A 354 18.91 -0.37 -0.62
CA ASN A 354 19.29 -1.30 -1.68
C ASN A 354 18.05 -1.79 -2.43
N VAL A 355 18.19 -1.96 -3.76
CA VAL A 355 17.16 -2.55 -4.61
C VAL A 355 17.68 -3.85 -5.20
N ILE A 356 17.07 -4.96 -4.84
CA ILE A 356 17.46 -6.30 -5.22
C ILE A 356 16.31 -6.93 -5.99
N GLY A 357 16.53 -7.38 -7.21
CA GLY A 357 15.42 -7.92 -8.02
C GLY A 357 15.85 -8.98 -9.03
N SER A 358 14.87 -9.41 -9.85
CA SER A 358 15.04 -10.52 -10.80
C SER A 358 15.10 -10.06 -12.26
N THR A 359 14.22 -9.14 -12.72
CA THR A 359 14.17 -8.77 -14.15
C THR A 359 14.35 -7.29 -14.44
N ASN A 360 13.43 -6.41 -14.07
CA ASN A 360 13.54 -4.96 -14.33
C ASN A 360 13.79 -4.23 -13.00
N ILE A 361 15.01 -3.77 -12.81
CA ILE A 361 15.48 -3.30 -11.51
C ILE A 361 16.11 -1.91 -11.67
N GLY A 362 15.58 -0.93 -10.94
CA GLY A 362 16.10 0.43 -10.96
C GLY A 362 16.16 1.08 -9.58
N GLY A 363 17.17 1.90 -9.37
CA GLY A 363 17.33 2.62 -8.10
C GLY A 363 16.20 3.60 -7.82
N ILE A 364 15.51 4.07 -8.87
CA ILE A 364 14.31 4.92 -8.78
C ILE A 364 13.09 4.15 -9.32
N ALA A 365 13.15 3.63 -10.54
CA ALA A 365 12.02 2.95 -11.16
C ALA A 365 12.41 1.60 -11.77
N GLY A 366 11.60 0.55 -11.57
CA GLY A 366 11.74 -0.72 -12.29
C GLY A 366 11.45 -0.52 -13.78
N GLU A 367 10.29 0.05 -14.11
CA GLU A 367 9.91 0.52 -15.45
C GLU A 367 9.40 1.96 -15.38
N SER A 368 9.76 2.77 -16.39
CA SER A 368 9.23 4.12 -16.58
C SER A 368 8.70 4.31 -17.99
N LYS A 369 7.47 4.81 -18.12
CA LYS A 369 6.85 5.37 -19.33
C LYS A 369 6.46 6.84 -19.11
N GLY A 370 6.79 7.39 -17.95
CA GLY A 370 6.49 8.75 -17.53
C GLY A 370 7.73 9.64 -17.48
N THR A 371 7.67 10.65 -16.64
CA THR A 371 8.75 11.63 -16.42
C THR A 371 9.41 11.40 -15.06
N ILE A 372 10.73 11.29 -15.04
CA ILE A 372 11.55 11.24 -13.82
C ILE A 372 12.53 12.41 -13.90
N THR A 373 12.49 13.29 -12.92
CA THR A 373 13.37 14.46 -12.88
C THR A 373 13.88 14.79 -11.49
N GLN A 374 15.09 15.31 -11.39
CA GLN A 374 15.72 15.74 -10.14
C GLN A 374 15.79 14.64 -9.06
N CYS A 375 15.82 13.37 -9.48
CA CYS A 375 15.84 12.24 -8.57
C CYS A 375 17.27 11.75 -8.30
N ARG A 376 17.44 11.09 -7.15
CA ARG A 376 18.74 10.58 -6.72
C ARG A 376 18.64 9.17 -6.17
N ASN A 377 19.50 8.29 -6.68
CA ASN A 377 19.75 6.97 -6.09
C ASN A 377 21.12 6.90 -5.41
N ASP A 378 21.15 6.56 -4.12
CA ASP A 378 22.36 6.27 -3.36
C ASP A 378 22.45 4.77 -2.99
N GLY A 379 21.36 4.02 -3.13
CA GLY A 379 21.31 2.59 -2.82
C GLY A 379 21.91 1.72 -3.91
N GLN A 380 22.47 0.58 -3.54
CA GLN A 380 22.94 -0.41 -4.50
C GLN A 380 21.76 -1.02 -5.26
N VAL A 381 21.97 -1.23 -6.57
CA VAL A 381 21.04 -1.97 -7.43
C VAL A 381 21.67 -3.29 -7.83
N SER A 382 21.00 -4.41 -7.56
CA SER A 382 21.57 -5.73 -7.83
C SER A 382 20.53 -6.76 -8.25
N LYS A 383 20.99 -7.76 -9.03
CA LYS A 383 20.21 -8.96 -9.32
C LYS A 383 20.18 -9.88 -8.10
N VAL A 384 19.05 -10.51 -7.83
CA VAL A 384 18.96 -11.55 -6.81
C VAL A 384 19.74 -12.80 -7.23
N ALA A 385 20.55 -13.34 -6.31
CA ALA A 385 21.39 -14.50 -6.59
C ALA A 385 20.57 -15.80 -6.73
N GLY A 386 20.97 -16.67 -7.68
CA GLY A 386 20.41 -18.01 -7.85
C GLY A 386 19.03 -18.05 -8.55
N VAL A 387 18.53 -16.94 -9.07
CA VAL A 387 17.28 -16.88 -9.85
C VAL A 387 17.61 -16.78 -11.35
N ILE A 388 17.06 -17.69 -12.14
CA ILE A 388 17.25 -17.74 -13.59
C ILE A 388 16.09 -17.01 -14.28
N CYS A 389 16.40 -15.95 -15.03
CA CYS A 389 15.45 -15.16 -15.82
C CYS A 389 15.91 -15.08 -17.27
N LYS A 390 14.99 -14.90 -18.23
CA LYS A 390 15.37 -14.79 -19.65
C LYS A 390 16.21 -13.55 -19.96
N THR A 391 15.80 -12.43 -19.40
CA THR A 391 16.44 -11.13 -19.59
C THR A 391 16.36 -10.35 -18.30
N VAL A 392 17.44 -9.69 -17.95
CA VAL A 392 17.53 -8.83 -16.76
C VAL A 392 17.98 -7.44 -17.19
N ASN A 393 17.26 -6.40 -16.76
CA ASN A 393 17.57 -5.01 -17.03
C ASN A 393 17.85 -4.31 -15.71
N LEU A 394 19.11 -3.97 -15.45
CA LEU A 394 19.54 -3.23 -14.26
C LEU A 394 19.98 -1.82 -14.64
N GLY A 395 19.36 -0.83 -14.04
CA GLY A 395 19.78 0.56 -14.17
C GLY A 395 20.00 1.23 -12.82
N GLY A 396 21.02 2.05 -12.71
CA GLY A 396 21.26 2.81 -11.49
C GLY A 396 20.09 3.74 -11.12
N LEU A 397 19.32 4.19 -12.13
CA LEU A 397 18.08 4.93 -11.95
C LEU A 397 16.86 4.14 -12.42
N VAL A 398 16.88 3.62 -13.65
CA VAL A 398 15.71 2.97 -14.27
C VAL A 398 16.11 1.63 -14.87
N GLY A 399 15.41 0.55 -14.53
CA GLY A 399 15.63 -0.77 -15.13
C GLY A 399 15.26 -0.77 -16.61
N LYS A 400 14.02 -0.37 -16.91
CA LYS A 400 13.45 -0.32 -18.26
C LYS A 400 12.85 1.07 -18.54
N ASN A 401 13.52 1.87 -19.36
CA ASN A 401 13.03 3.19 -19.75
C ASN A 401 12.29 3.07 -21.09
N GLY A 402 10.97 3.06 -21.02
CA GLY A 402 10.06 2.74 -22.12
C GLY A 402 9.91 3.85 -23.14
N GLU A 403 9.04 3.64 -24.13
CA GLU A 403 8.74 4.61 -25.18
C GLU A 403 8.21 5.93 -24.61
N ALA A 404 8.67 7.04 -25.19
CA ALA A 404 8.31 8.40 -24.82
C ALA A 404 8.60 8.77 -23.34
N ALA A 405 9.25 7.89 -22.57
CA ALA A 405 9.67 8.19 -21.21
C ALA A 405 10.72 9.31 -21.21
N ARG A 406 10.68 10.14 -20.16
CA ARG A 406 11.68 11.20 -19.97
C ARG A 406 12.39 11.03 -18.64
N LEU A 407 13.71 10.96 -18.69
CA LEU A 407 14.58 10.95 -17.51
C LEU A 407 15.55 12.12 -17.58
N SER A 408 15.51 13.02 -16.62
CA SER A 408 16.34 14.23 -16.67
C SER A 408 16.89 14.65 -15.30
N ASN A 409 17.99 15.39 -15.31
CA ASN A 409 18.57 16.03 -14.12
C ASN A 409 18.73 15.10 -12.90
N SER A 410 18.91 13.80 -13.13
CA SER A 410 18.88 12.77 -12.09
C SER A 410 20.25 12.11 -11.92
N LYS A 411 20.55 11.63 -10.70
CA LYS A 411 21.90 11.15 -10.36
C LYS A 411 21.85 9.77 -9.72
N ASN A 412 22.73 8.90 -10.18
CA ASN A 412 23.03 7.63 -9.52
C ASN A 412 24.38 7.69 -8.80
N TYR A 413 24.40 7.36 -7.52
CA TYR A 413 25.60 7.14 -6.71
C TYR A 413 25.72 5.69 -6.23
N GLY A 414 24.64 4.92 -6.34
CA GLY A 414 24.64 3.50 -5.98
C GLY A 414 25.36 2.64 -6.99
N ASN A 415 26.01 1.60 -6.51
CA ASN A 415 26.65 0.61 -7.37
C ASN A 415 25.58 -0.22 -8.08
N VAL A 416 25.86 -0.64 -9.33
CA VAL A 416 25.00 -1.51 -10.13
C VAL A 416 25.75 -2.80 -10.40
N ASN A 417 25.26 -3.91 -9.82
CA ASN A 417 25.99 -5.18 -9.82
C ASN A 417 25.11 -6.34 -10.31
N SER A 418 25.69 -7.21 -11.16
CA SER A 418 25.05 -8.46 -11.54
C SER A 418 26.07 -9.59 -11.65
N GLU A 419 25.78 -10.70 -10.99
CA GLU A 419 26.37 -11.99 -11.32
C GLU A 419 25.38 -12.72 -12.23
N THR A 420 25.80 -13.16 -13.42
CA THR A 420 24.86 -13.60 -14.44
C THR A 420 24.98 -15.06 -14.81
N ASP A 421 23.81 -15.64 -15.06
CA ASP A 421 23.52 -16.89 -15.73
C ASP A 421 22.56 -16.71 -16.93
N THR A 422 22.30 -15.47 -17.34
CA THR A 422 21.29 -15.10 -18.35
C THR A 422 21.73 -13.85 -19.13
N LEU A 423 20.90 -13.39 -20.08
CA LEU A 423 21.13 -12.11 -20.75
C LEU A 423 20.87 -10.95 -19.77
N VAL A 424 21.89 -10.17 -19.48
CA VAL A 424 21.77 -8.98 -18.60
C VAL A 424 22.16 -7.72 -19.36
N ASN A 425 21.28 -6.71 -19.25
CA ASN A 425 21.53 -5.33 -19.67
C ASN A 425 21.83 -4.49 -18.43
N LEU A 426 23.06 -4.00 -18.32
CA LEU A 426 23.59 -3.36 -17.12
C LEU A 426 24.03 -1.94 -17.42
N GLY A 427 23.33 -0.94 -16.88
CA GLY A 427 23.62 0.46 -17.13
C GLY A 427 23.70 1.32 -15.86
N GLY A 428 24.61 2.29 -15.85
CA GLY A 428 24.75 3.23 -14.72
C GLY A 428 23.54 4.12 -14.52
N ILE A 429 22.78 4.37 -15.59
CA ILE A 429 21.53 5.16 -15.60
C ILE A 429 20.35 4.25 -15.94
N CYS A 430 20.31 3.63 -17.10
CA CYS A 430 19.24 2.75 -17.56
C CYS A 430 19.77 1.36 -17.92
N GLY A 431 19.06 0.30 -17.53
CA GLY A 431 19.34 -1.07 -17.97
C GLY A 431 19.05 -1.24 -19.47
N ILE A 432 17.86 -0.86 -19.88
CA ILE A 432 17.47 -0.79 -21.29
C ILE A 432 16.80 0.54 -21.61
N LEU A 433 17.09 1.09 -22.78
CA LEU A 433 16.57 2.35 -23.28
C LEU A 433 15.84 2.09 -24.60
N TYR A 434 14.56 2.44 -24.65
CA TYR A 434 13.76 2.30 -25.88
C TYR A 434 13.85 3.53 -26.78
N ASN A 435 13.62 3.32 -28.06
CA ASN A 435 13.56 4.40 -29.05
C ASN A 435 12.52 5.45 -28.64
N ASN A 436 12.76 6.72 -28.98
CA ASN A 436 11.92 7.88 -28.63
C ASN A 436 11.85 8.22 -27.12
N SER A 437 12.54 7.50 -26.24
CA SER A 437 12.73 7.97 -24.87
C SER A 437 13.82 9.06 -24.82
N ILE A 438 13.70 9.94 -23.81
CA ILE A 438 14.64 11.05 -23.62
C ILE A 438 15.39 10.83 -22.33
N VAL A 439 16.72 10.80 -22.39
CA VAL A 439 17.60 10.83 -21.23
C VAL A 439 18.54 12.04 -21.38
N GLU A 440 18.54 12.95 -20.42
CA GLU A 440 19.33 14.17 -20.51
C GLU A 440 19.82 14.68 -19.14
N LEU A 441 20.99 15.27 -19.09
CA LEU A 441 21.55 15.88 -17.88
C LEU A 441 21.60 14.92 -16.68
N CYS A 442 21.78 13.63 -16.95
CA CYS A 442 21.90 12.60 -15.92
C CYS A 442 23.36 12.27 -15.63
N GLU A 443 23.63 11.84 -14.40
CA GLU A 443 24.99 11.57 -13.93
C GLU A 443 25.06 10.20 -13.25
N ASN A 444 26.03 9.38 -13.64
CA ASN A 444 26.36 8.17 -12.92
C ASN A 444 27.70 8.30 -12.18
N ASN A 445 27.65 8.16 -10.87
CA ASN A 445 28.81 8.15 -9.97
C ASN A 445 29.02 6.80 -9.28
N GLY A 446 28.09 5.83 -9.48
CA GLY A 446 28.19 4.50 -8.96
C GLY A 446 29.05 3.58 -9.84
N ALA A 447 29.74 2.64 -9.22
CA ALA A 447 30.47 1.60 -9.95
C ALA A 447 29.49 0.63 -10.62
N ILE A 448 29.85 0.16 -11.82
CA ILE A 448 29.11 -0.85 -12.55
C ILE A 448 29.97 -2.10 -12.63
N SER A 449 29.45 -3.24 -12.20
CA SER A 449 30.17 -4.52 -12.24
C SER A 449 29.23 -5.65 -12.65
N GLY A 450 29.75 -6.54 -13.49
CA GLY A 450 29.03 -7.73 -13.92
C GLY A 450 29.93 -8.83 -14.41
N SER A 451 29.40 -10.05 -14.47
CA SER A 451 30.04 -11.22 -15.07
C SER A 451 29.08 -11.88 -16.06
N GLY A 452 29.59 -12.45 -17.14
CA GLY A 452 28.79 -13.13 -18.15
C GLY A 452 29.68 -13.89 -19.16
N LYS A 453 29.07 -14.89 -19.82
CA LYS A 453 29.77 -15.72 -20.83
C LYS A 453 30.23 -14.91 -22.03
N GLU A 454 29.44 -13.94 -22.45
CA GLU A 454 29.73 -13.04 -23.53
C GLU A 454 29.46 -11.59 -23.07
N ILE A 455 30.52 -10.77 -23.12
CA ILE A 455 30.41 -9.35 -22.79
C ILE A 455 30.27 -8.56 -24.09
N ILE A 456 29.15 -7.88 -24.26
CA ILE A 456 28.92 -6.97 -25.39
C ILE A 456 29.00 -5.55 -24.83
N PRO A 457 30.13 -4.86 -25.02
CA PRO A 457 30.22 -3.46 -24.67
C PRO A 457 29.20 -2.68 -25.52
N ASN A 458 28.34 -1.90 -24.88
CA ASN A 458 27.51 -0.97 -25.60
C ASN A 458 28.29 0.33 -25.75
N GLU A 459 28.62 0.73 -26.96
CA GLU A 459 29.21 2.03 -27.22
C GLU A 459 28.17 3.08 -26.86
N ASP A 460 28.44 3.80 -25.75
CA ASP A 460 27.65 4.96 -25.33
C ASP A 460 27.81 6.07 -26.38
N THR A 461 27.25 5.85 -27.56
CA THR A 461 27.17 6.90 -28.55
C THR A 461 26.15 7.92 -28.04
N ASN A 462 26.62 9.11 -27.74
CA ASN A 462 25.89 10.25 -27.16
C ASN A 462 24.61 10.69 -27.91
N THR A 463 24.09 9.90 -28.83
CA THR A 463 22.95 10.25 -29.65
C THR A 463 21.62 10.22 -28.88
N ASN A 464 21.53 9.44 -27.78
CA ASN A 464 20.28 9.24 -27.03
C ASN A 464 20.36 9.72 -25.58
N CYS A 465 21.47 10.29 -25.16
CA CYS A 465 21.63 10.89 -23.85
C CYS A 465 22.33 12.25 -23.97
N ALA A 466 21.53 13.33 -24.00
CA ALA A 466 22.05 14.68 -24.11
C ALA A 466 22.72 15.12 -22.79
N SER A 467 24.00 15.44 -22.84
CA SER A 467 24.79 15.97 -21.69
C SER A 467 24.81 15.06 -20.46
N CYS A 468 24.77 13.73 -20.65
CA CYS A 468 24.96 12.80 -19.57
C CYS A 468 26.46 12.57 -19.29
N THR A 469 26.79 12.35 -18.02
CA THR A 469 28.17 12.11 -17.57
C THR A 469 28.29 10.88 -16.71
N SER A 470 29.44 10.22 -16.78
CA SER A 470 29.85 9.17 -15.86
C SER A 470 31.25 9.42 -15.36
N ASN A 471 31.43 9.37 -14.05
CA ASN A 471 32.74 9.59 -13.40
C ASN A 471 33.45 8.29 -13.06
N ILE A 472 32.76 7.13 -13.19
CA ILE A 472 33.31 5.83 -12.81
C ILE A 472 33.11 4.84 -13.97
N GLY A 473 34.22 4.19 -14.39
CA GLY A 473 34.20 3.16 -15.41
C GLY A 473 33.55 1.86 -14.88
N GLY A 474 32.92 1.13 -15.78
CA GLY A 474 32.42 -0.21 -15.52
C GLY A 474 33.50 -1.27 -15.55
N SER A 475 33.33 -2.35 -14.81
CA SER A 475 34.14 -3.57 -14.89
C SER A 475 33.26 -4.76 -15.25
N ALA A 476 33.78 -5.63 -16.09
CA ALA A 476 33.14 -6.87 -16.47
C ALA A 476 34.14 -8.04 -16.47
N SER A 477 33.66 -9.21 -16.09
CA SER A 477 34.40 -10.46 -16.19
C SER A 477 33.59 -11.49 -16.97
N THR A 478 34.29 -12.38 -17.71
CA THR A 478 33.66 -13.51 -18.40
C THR A 478 33.51 -14.69 -17.46
N ASP A 479 32.35 -15.33 -17.49
CA ASP A 479 32.11 -16.64 -16.87
C ASP A 479 31.38 -17.58 -17.85
N ASP A 480 30.99 -18.75 -17.40
CA ASP A 480 30.32 -19.73 -18.26
C ASP A 480 28.79 -19.48 -18.39
N PHE A 481 28.29 -18.40 -17.84
CA PHE A 481 26.88 -18.12 -17.70
C PHE A 481 26.47 -16.87 -18.47
N GLY A 482 25.59 -16.99 -19.45
CA GLY A 482 24.79 -15.91 -20.05
C GLY A 482 25.55 -14.81 -20.80
N GLN A 483 24.80 -13.90 -21.37
CA GLN A 483 25.28 -12.75 -22.13
C GLN A 483 25.08 -11.46 -21.33
N LEU A 484 26.13 -10.63 -21.26
CA LEU A 484 26.12 -9.36 -20.54
C LEU A 484 26.32 -8.20 -21.51
N ASN A 485 25.31 -7.30 -21.57
CA ASN A 485 25.45 -5.99 -22.19
C ASN A 485 25.76 -4.97 -21.09
N ILE A 486 26.90 -4.32 -21.16
CA ILE A 486 27.33 -3.35 -20.17
C ILE A 486 27.58 -1.99 -20.82
N GLY A 487 27.01 -0.93 -20.23
CA GLY A 487 27.22 0.45 -20.65
C GLY A 487 27.25 1.40 -19.47
N ILE A 488 28.03 2.46 -19.58
CA ILE A 488 28.21 3.45 -18.51
C ILE A 488 26.89 4.20 -18.26
N ILE A 489 26.16 4.49 -19.31
CA ILE A 489 24.89 5.20 -19.25
C ILE A 489 23.71 4.22 -19.34
N TYR A 490 23.70 3.37 -20.37
CA TYR A 490 22.66 2.34 -20.54
C TYR A 490 23.24 1.00 -21.01
N GLY A 491 22.64 -0.11 -20.59
CA GLY A 491 23.07 -1.46 -20.93
C GLY A 491 22.70 -1.86 -22.35
N LYS A 492 21.54 -1.45 -22.85
CA LYS A 492 21.09 -1.72 -24.20
C LYS A 492 20.16 -0.62 -24.73
N TYR A 493 20.35 -0.26 -26.00
CA TYR A 493 19.41 0.51 -26.79
C TYR A 493 18.56 -0.41 -27.66
N GLN A 494 17.27 -0.19 -27.73
CA GLN A 494 16.36 -0.96 -28.56
C GLN A 494 15.58 -0.04 -29.51
N GLU A 495 15.81 -0.25 -30.80
CA GLU A 495 14.91 0.28 -31.85
C GLU A 495 13.66 -0.60 -31.93
N ILE A 496 12.49 0.01 -32.10
CA ILE A 496 11.20 -0.66 -32.28
C ILE A 496 10.87 -0.69 -33.76
#